data_1357167b2ea2c26db0475ca140c8bf67
#
_entry.id   1357167b2ea2c26db0475ca140c8bf67
#
_cell.length_a   1.000
_cell.length_b   1.000
_cell.length_c   1.000
_cell.angle_alpha   90.00
_cell.angle_beta   90.00
_cell.angle_gamma   90.00
#
_symmetry.space_group_name_H-M   'P 1'
#
loop_
_entity.id
_entity.type
_entity.pdbx_description
1 polymer ?
#
loop_
_entity_poly.entity_id
_entity_poly.type
_entity_poly.pdbx_seq_one_letter_code
_entity_poly.pdbx_strand_id
1 'polypeptide(L)'
;MPFGSPANWGATTEERRRAQPADTLLDGPVARFDRAVTVRAPAALAYRWLCQISVAPYSYDLLDNRGRRSPGTLTPGADELAPGDTLIVFELTEVDRGHSLTGRTFAQSEKLFGPVAATYSVEPIDEGSCRMLCRIVVTSAGFGGRLKEFLLGWGDLVMMRKQLLTLKKYAERDARLGHVS
;
A
#
# COMPACT_ATOMS: atom_id res chain seq x y z
N MET A 1 -3.42 -22.93 -4.37
CA MET A 1 -2.09 -22.35 -4.65
C MET A 1 -1.84 -21.24 -3.63
N PRO A 2 -0.74 -21.23 -2.85
CA PRO A 2 -0.56 -20.30 -1.72
C PRO A 2 -0.27 -18.84 -2.13
N PHE A 3 -0.04 -18.53 -3.40
CA PHE A 3 0.40 -17.20 -3.83
C PHE A 3 -0.60 -16.42 -4.69
N GLY A 4 -1.81 -16.93 -4.96
CA GLY A 4 -2.79 -16.22 -5.77
C GLY A 4 -2.30 -15.89 -7.20
N SER A 5 -3.06 -15.08 -7.93
CA SER A 5 -2.58 -14.44 -9.18
C SER A 5 -1.64 -13.28 -8.83
N PRO A 6 -0.58 -13.01 -9.59
CA PRO A 6 0.26 -11.83 -9.38
C PRO A 6 -0.55 -10.53 -9.41
N ALA A 7 -1.68 -10.50 -10.12
CA ALA A 7 -2.58 -9.35 -10.15
C ALA A 7 -3.47 -9.22 -8.89
N ASN A 8 -3.63 -10.27 -8.09
CA ASN A 8 -4.50 -10.24 -6.92
C ASN A 8 -3.95 -11.10 -5.78
N TRP A 9 -3.84 -10.50 -4.59
CA TRP A 9 -3.58 -11.22 -3.37
C TRP A 9 -4.49 -10.72 -2.25
N GLY A 10 -5.40 -11.59 -1.81
CA GLY A 10 -6.29 -11.35 -0.68
C GLY A 10 -7.46 -10.40 -0.91
N ALA A 11 -7.52 -9.68 -2.02
CA ALA A 11 -8.65 -8.83 -2.34
C ALA A 11 -9.82 -9.64 -2.90
N THR A 12 -11.04 -9.29 -2.47
CA THR A 12 -12.29 -9.88 -2.96
C THR A 12 -12.63 -9.38 -4.37
N THR A 13 -13.57 -10.03 -5.04
CA THR A 13 -14.05 -9.58 -6.34
C THR A 13 -14.72 -8.21 -6.26
N GLU A 14 -15.43 -7.93 -5.17
CA GLU A 14 -16.08 -6.65 -4.93
C GLU A 14 -15.06 -5.53 -4.74
N GLU A 15 -14.06 -5.73 -3.85
CA GLU A 15 -12.96 -4.77 -3.63
C GLU A 15 -12.21 -4.44 -4.94
N ARG A 16 -11.99 -5.44 -5.79
CA ARG A 16 -11.33 -5.26 -7.10
C ARG A 16 -12.17 -4.48 -8.11
N ARG A 17 -13.51 -4.58 -8.04
CA ARG A 17 -14.43 -3.86 -8.96
C ARG A 17 -14.66 -2.42 -8.53
N ARG A 18 -14.49 -2.13 -7.25
CA ARG A 18 -14.68 -0.77 -6.72
C ARG A 18 -13.64 0.17 -7.33
N ALA A 19 -14.08 1.34 -7.77
CA ALA A 19 -13.17 2.40 -8.22
C ALA A 19 -12.30 2.88 -7.05
N GLN A 20 -11.04 3.15 -7.33
CA GLN A 20 -10.08 3.72 -6.39
C GLN A 20 -9.47 4.99 -6.99
N PRO A 21 -9.08 5.99 -6.19
CA PRO A 21 -8.50 7.23 -6.71
C PRO A 21 -7.30 7.01 -7.65
N ALA A 22 -6.45 6.02 -7.38
CA ALA A 22 -5.32 5.69 -8.25
C ALA A 22 -5.74 5.28 -9.68
N ASP A 23 -6.97 4.81 -9.89
CA ASP A 23 -7.45 4.37 -11.21
C ASP A 23 -7.50 5.50 -12.24
N THR A 24 -7.53 6.75 -11.79
CA THR A 24 -7.65 7.95 -12.63
C THR A 24 -6.37 8.78 -12.74
N LEU A 25 -5.29 8.36 -12.06
CA LEU A 25 -4.03 9.13 -12.03
C LEU A 25 -3.10 8.85 -13.21
N LEU A 26 -3.38 7.82 -14.00
CA LEU A 26 -2.56 7.45 -15.16
C LEU A 26 -3.43 7.39 -16.42
N ASP A 27 -2.89 7.93 -17.51
CA ASP A 27 -3.53 7.90 -18.82
C ASP A 27 -3.24 6.63 -19.59
N GLY A 28 -4.18 6.23 -20.48
CA GLY A 28 -4.04 5.14 -21.41
C GLY A 28 -4.32 3.75 -20.80
N PRO A 29 -3.86 2.67 -21.47
CA PRO A 29 -4.05 1.31 -20.97
C PRO A 29 -3.27 1.06 -19.70
N VAL A 30 -3.93 0.52 -18.67
CA VAL A 30 -3.33 0.25 -17.37
C VAL A 30 -3.55 -1.20 -16.93
N ALA A 31 -2.58 -1.73 -16.19
CA ALA A 31 -2.73 -2.96 -15.40
C ALA A 31 -2.95 -2.60 -13.93
N ARG A 32 -3.80 -3.38 -13.23
CA ARG A 32 -4.16 -3.19 -11.82
C ARG A 32 -3.70 -4.38 -11.00
N PHE A 33 -3.13 -4.08 -9.84
CA PHE A 33 -2.67 -5.07 -8.86
C PHE A 33 -3.31 -4.76 -7.52
N ASP A 34 -4.11 -5.69 -7.01
CA ASP A 34 -4.85 -5.53 -5.77
C ASP A 34 -4.25 -6.41 -4.67
N ARG A 35 -4.06 -5.84 -3.50
CA ARG A 35 -3.55 -6.49 -2.29
C ARG A 35 -4.46 -6.16 -1.12
N ALA A 36 -4.86 -7.15 -0.34
CA ALA A 36 -5.70 -6.88 0.82
C ALA A 36 -5.45 -7.88 1.95
N VAL A 37 -5.64 -7.41 3.18
CA VAL A 37 -5.60 -8.23 4.40
C VAL A 37 -6.68 -7.77 5.36
N THR A 38 -7.27 -8.72 6.11
CA THR A 38 -8.08 -8.40 7.28
C THR A 38 -7.16 -8.16 8.47
N VAL A 39 -7.40 -7.09 9.20
CA VAL A 39 -6.65 -6.66 10.39
C VAL A 39 -7.60 -6.67 11.59
N ARG A 40 -7.22 -7.35 12.67
CA ARG A 40 -7.96 -7.37 13.94
C ARG A 40 -7.53 -6.20 14.82
N ALA A 41 -7.87 -5.02 14.38
CA ALA A 41 -7.65 -3.75 15.06
C ALA A 41 -8.66 -2.72 14.54
N PRO A 42 -9.00 -1.70 15.33
CA PRO A 42 -9.82 -0.59 14.87
C PRO A 42 -9.22 0.07 13.63
N ALA A 43 -10.08 0.52 12.71
CA ALA A 43 -9.65 1.14 11.46
C ALA A 43 -8.72 2.34 11.68
N ALA A 44 -9.02 3.17 12.67
CA ALA A 44 -8.18 4.33 13.02
C ALA A 44 -6.74 3.92 13.39
N LEU A 45 -6.55 2.86 14.18
CA LEU A 45 -5.23 2.37 14.53
C LEU A 45 -4.51 1.75 13.30
N ALA A 46 -5.24 1.01 12.47
CA ALA A 46 -4.71 0.44 11.24
C ALA A 46 -4.29 1.54 10.25
N TYR A 47 -5.03 2.64 10.16
CA TYR A 47 -4.67 3.80 9.34
C TYR A 47 -3.38 4.48 9.84
N ARG A 48 -3.22 4.68 11.15
CA ARG A 48 -1.97 5.20 11.72
C ARG A 48 -0.76 4.32 11.37
N TRP A 49 -0.94 3.00 11.39
CA TRP A 49 0.09 2.06 10.94
C TRP A 49 0.31 2.13 9.44
N LEU A 50 -0.72 2.38 8.63
CA LEU A 50 -0.59 2.61 7.20
C LEU A 50 0.28 3.85 6.91
N CYS A 51 0.05 4.94 7.63
CA CYS A 51 0.84 6.18 7.50
C CYS A 51 2.32 5.98 7.81
N GLN A 52 2.71 4.98 8.61
CA GLN A 52 4.12 4.67 8.86
C GLN A 52 4.92 4.31 7.61
N ILE A 53 4.25 4.00 6.50
CA ILE A 53 4.91 3.78 5.20
C ILE A 53 5.68 5.03 4.74
N SER A 54 5.31 6.23 5.19
CA SER A 54 6.08 7.47 4.95
C SER A 54 7.44 7.47 5.68
N VAL A 55 7.55 6.74 6.79
CA VAL A 55 8.77 6.67 7.62
C VAL A 55 9.70 5.57 7.14
N ALA A 56 9.14 4.40 6.77
CA ALA A 56 9.92 3.24 6.33
C ALA A 56 9.05 2.29 5.48
N PRO A 57 9.66 1.45 4.64
CA PRO A 57 8.90 0.59 3.72
C PRO A 57 8.17 -0.58 4.37
N TYR A 58 8.55 -1.02 5.58
CA TYR A 58 7.95 -2.15 6.30
C TYR A 58 7.89 -3.47 5.51
N SER A 59 8.75 -3.62 4.48
CA SER A 59 8.88 -4.82 3.66
C SER A 59 10.17 -5.58 3.96
N TYR A 60 11.15 -5.52 3.09
CA TYR A 60 12.46 -6.14 3.29
C TYR A 60 13.50 -5.06 3.64
N ASP A 61 13.64 -4.75 4.93
CA ASP A 61 14.51 -3.68 5.43
C ASP A 61 15.95 -3.73 4.88
N LEU A 62 16.45 -4.93 4.56
CA LEU A 62 17.78 -5.11 3.96
C LEU A 62 17.85 -4.55 2.54
N LEU A 63 16.80 -4.71 1.75
CA LEU A 63 16.73 -4.30 0.35
C LEU A 63 16.19 -2.87 0.19
N ASP A 64 15.12 -2.56 0.90
CA ASP A 64 14.32 -1.34 0.69
C ASP A 64 14.72 -0.20 1.64
N ASN A 65 15.29 -0.53 2.79
CA ASN A 65 15.62 0.43 3.85
C ASN A 65 17.14 0.49 4.15
N ARG A 66 17.98 0.11 3.19
CA ARG A 66 19.44 0.09 3.32
C ARG A 66 19.93 -0.63 4.59
N GLY A 67 19.25 -1.72 4.99
CA GLY A 67 19.56 -2.49 6.18
C GLY A 67 19.08 -1.87 7.50
N ARG A 68 18.42 -0.71 7.49
CA ARG A 68 17.82 -0.13 8.69
C ARG A 68 16.49 -0.82 8.99
N ARG A 69 16.27 -1.17 10.26
CA ARG A 69 14.98 -1.75 10.65
C ARG A 69 13.88 -0.72 10.62
N SER A 70 12.73 -1.07 10.03
CA SER A 70 11.50 -0.28 10.15
C SER A 70 11.08 -0.18 11.61
N PRO A 71 10.64 1.02 12.08
CA PRO A 71 10.22 1.22 13.47
C PRO A 71 9.14 0.23 13.91
N GLY A 72 9.29 -0.33 15.08
CA GLY A 72 8.30 -1.25 15.69
C GLY A 72 7.23 -0.54 16.51
N THR A 73 7.25 0.78 16.60
CA THR A 73 6.30 1.65 17.30
C THR A 73 5.84 2.75 16.36
N LEU A 74 4.67 3.30 16.63
CA LEU A 74 4.16 4.45 15.87
C LEU A 74 5.09 5.66 16.07
N THR A 75 5.51 6.24 14.96
CA THR A 75 6.28 7.49 14.97
C THR A 75 5.29 8.64 15.13
N PRO A 76 5.47 9.51 16.13
CA PRO A 76 4.61 10.67 16.32
C PRO A 76 4.58 11.57 15.07
N GLY A 77 3.40 12.04 14.67
CA GLY A 77 3.20 12.93 13.52
C GLY A 77 3.25 12.24 12.16
N ALA A 78 3.55 10.93 12.08
CA ALA A 78 3.57 10.21 10.79
C ALA A 78 2.18 10.06 10.15
N ASP A 79 1.12 10.32 10.88
CA ASP A 79 -0.27 10.33 10.42
C ASP A 79 -0.79 11.75 10.05
N GLU A 80 0.07 12.76 10.11
CA GLU A 80 -0.23 14.15 9.71
C GLU A 80 0.07 14.41 8.22
N LEU A 81 -0.08 13.41 7.37
CA LEU A 81 0.22 13.49 5.95
C LEU A 81 -0.74 14.43 5.20
N ALA A 82 -0.21 15.06 4.16
CA ALA A 82 -0.93 15.95 3.25
C ALA A 82 -0.53 15.70 1.78
N PRO A 83 -1.32 16.15 0.81
CA PRO A 83 -0.91 16.15 -0.60
C PRO A 83 0.44 16.87 -0.78
N GLY A 84 1.34 16.30 -1.58
CA GLY A 84 2.72 16.73 -1.75
C GLY A 84 3.74 16.01 -0.86
N ASP A 85 3.31 15.32 0.21
CA ASP A 85 4.20 14.52 1.03
C ASP A 85 4.65 13.25 0.31
N THR A 86 5.78 12.70 0.76
CA THR A 86 6.37 11.50 0.16
C THR A 86 5.94 10.23 0.89
N LEU A 87 5.47 9.25 0.12
CA LEU A 87 5.18 7.90 0.59
C LEU A 87 6.05 6.90 -0.21
N ILE A 88 7.21 6.55 0.30
CA ILE A 88 8.25 5.72 -0.36
C ILE A 88 8.69 6.36 -1.70
N VAL A 89 8.12 5.90 -2.83
CA VAL A 89 8.44 6.35 -4.19
C VAL A 89 7.32 7.19 -4.80
N PHE A 90 6.27 7.46 -4.02
CA PHE A 90 5.09 8.20 -4.44
C PHE A 90 5.07 9.58 -3.81
N GLU A 91 4.63 10.56 -4.59
CA GLU A 91 4.13 11.84 -4.10
C GLU A 91 2.64 11.70 -3.87
N LEU A 92 2.17 12.03 -2.66
CA LEU A 92 0.75 11.98 -2.33
C LEU A 92 -0.01 13.05 -3.12
N THR A 93 -1.04 12.63 -3.84
CA THR A 93 -1.94 13.52 -4.58
C THR A 93 -3.26 13.74 -3.82
N GLU A 94 -3.62 12.77 -2.97
CA GLU A 94 -4.85 12.80 -2.19
C GLU A 94 -4.64 12.11 -0.85
N VAL A 95 -5.15 12.72 0.21
CA VAL A 95 -5.17 12.17 1.57
C VAL A 95 -6.58 12.29 2.13
N ASP A 96 -7.26 11.15 2.27
CA ASP A 96 -8.51 11.04 3.02
C ASP A 96 -8.18 10.53 4.43
N ARG A 97 -8.09 11.46 5.38
CA ARG A 97 -7.62 11.18 6.74
C ARG A 97 -8.49 10.15 7.44
N GLY A 98 -7.84 9.12 7.97
CA GLY A 98 -8.51 7.99 8.62
C GLY A 98 -8.94 6.90 7.66
N HIS A 99 -8.86 7.12 6.35
CA HIS A 99 -9.36 6.21 5.34
C HIS A 99 -8.33 5.83 4.28
N SER A 100 -7.75 6.80 3.54
CA SER A 100 -6.86 6.46 2.41
C SER A 100 -5.75 7.46 2.12
N LEU A 101 -4.70 6.94 1.48
CA LEU A 101 -3.56 7.68 0.94
C LEU A 101 -3.42 7.30 -0.53
N THR A 102 -3.44 8.28 -1.42
CA THR A 102 -3.26 8.07 -2.85
C THR A 102 -2.12 8.91 -3.38
N GLY A 103 -1.27 8.31 -4.21
CA GLY A 103 -0.14 9.01 -4.81
C GLY A 103 0.30 8.40 -6.12
N ARG A 104 1.18 9.11 -6.79
CA ARG A 104 1.86 8.65 -8.01
C ARG A 104 3.37 8.76 -7.86
N THR A 105 4.10 7.97 -8.64
CA THR A 105 5.56 8.06 -8.66
C THR A 105 5.99 9.47 -9.07
N PHE A 106 6.99 10.01 -8.36
CA PHE A 106 7.63 11.27 -8.77
C PHE A 106 8.62 11.04 -9.91
N ALA A 107 8.95 12.10 -10.66
CA ALA A 107 9.68 12.05 -11.93
C ALA A 107 10.99 11.22 -11.91
N GLN A 108 11.72 11.19 -10.78
CA GLN A 108 12.93 10.37 -10.66
C GLN A 108 12.62 8.87 -10.61
N SER A 109 11.55 8.49 -9.90
CA SER A 109 11.10 7.09 -9.80
C SER A 109 10.48 6.61 -11.11
N GLU A 110 9.81 7.48 -11.85
CA GLU A 110 9.25 7.17 -13.18
C GLU A 110 10.33 6.77 -14.20
N LYS A 111 11.54 7.31 -14.09
CA LYS A 111 12.67 6.90 -14.95
C LYS A 111 13.08 5.44 -14.75
N LEU A 112 12.87 4.90 -13.55
CA LEU A 112 13.24 3.52 -13.19
C LEU A 112 12.09 2.55 -13.41
N PHE A 113 10.90 2.92 -12.96
CA PHE A 113 9.73 2.02 -12.88
C PHE A 113 8.65 2.36 -13.90
N GLY A 114 8.70 3.52 -14.54
CA GLY A 114 7.62 4.11 -15.31
C GLY A 114 6.58 4.75 -14.39
N PRO A 115 5.51 5.34 -14.98
CA PRO A 115 4.41 5.89 -14.22
C PRO A 115 3.66 4.78 -13.46
N VAL A 116 3.57 4.95 -12.15
CA VAL A 116 2.82 4.07 -11.23
C VAL A 116 1.98 4.94 -10.32
N ALA A 117 0.75 4.53 -10.07
CA ALA A 117 -0.11 5.14 -9.06
C ALA A 117 -0.51 4.09 -8.01
N ALA A 118 -0.74 4.51 -6.79
CA ALA A 118 -1.18 3.63 -5.72
C ALA A 118 -2.21 4.31 -4.83
N THR A 119 -3.22 3.54 -4.42
CA THR A 119 -4.11 3.88 -3.32
C THR A 119 -3.95 2.84 -2.22
N TYR A 120 -3.59 3.29 -1.03
CA TYR A 120 -3.67 2.51 0.19
C TYR A 120 -4.91 2.93 0.96
N SER A 121 -5.71 1.99 1.43
CA SER A 121 -6.93 2.31 2.18
C SER A 121 -7.16 1.36 3.36
N VAL A 122 -7.92 1.85 4.34
CA VAL A 122 -8.40 1.08 5.48
C VAL A 122 -9.91 1.25 5.53
N GLU A 123 -10.64 0.14 5.50
CA GLU A 123 -12.10 0.11 5.55
C GLU A 123 -12.55 -0.62 6.82
N PRO A 124 -13.37 -0.02 7.68
CA PRO A 124 -13.88 -0.69 8.88
C PRO A 124 -14.80 -1.86 8.48
N ILE A 125 -14.68 -2.99 9.20
CA ILE A 125 -15.63 -4.09 9.16
C ILE A 125 -16.56 -3.97 10.36
N ASP A 126 -15.97 -3.75 11.54
CA ASP A 126 -16.62 -3.52 12.82
C ASP A 126 -15.70 -2.67 13.73
N GLU A 127 -16.06 -2.49 15.02
CA GLU A 127 -15.29 -1.70 15.96
C GLU A 127 -13.87 -2.24 16.22
N GLY A 128 -13.68 -3.55 16.08
CA GLY A 128 -12.42 -4.25 16.39
C GLY A 128 -11.67 -4.78 15.17
N SER A 129 -12.21 -4.60 13.96
CA SER A 129 -11.59 -5.14 12.75
C SER A 129 -11.79 -4.26 11.53
N CYS A 130 -10.84 -4.35 10.61
CA CYS A 130 -10.88 -3.60 9.35
C CYS A 130 -10.24 -4.39 8.19
N ARG A 131 -10.46 -3.89 6.98
CA ARG A 131 -9.72 -4.28 5.77
C ARG A 131 -8.64 -3.25 5.47
N MET A 132 -7.42 -3.71 5.27
CA MET A 132 -6.33 -2.89 4.74
C MET A 132 -6.09 -3.33 3.30
N LEU A 133 -6.18 -2.38 2.38
CA LEU A 133 -6.09 -2.62 0.93
C LEU A 133 -4.98 -1.77 0.33
N CYS A 134 -4.41 -2.27 -0.76
CA CYS A 134 -3.58 -1.48 -1.65
C CYS A 134 -3.91 -1.84 -3.09
N ARG A 135 -4.24 -0.83 -3.89
CA ARG A 135 -4.31 -0.93 -5.34
C ARG A 135 -3.13 -0.22 -5.96
N ILE A 136 -2.40 -0.93 -6.81
CA ILE A 136 -1.36 -0.36 -7.65
C ILE A 136 -1.82 -0.39 -9.09
N VAL A 137 -1.63 0.73 -9.77
CA VAL A 137 -1.94 0.93 -11.19
C VAL A 137 -0.64 1.25 -11.91
N VAL A 138 -0.37 0.53 -12.99
CA VAL A 138 0.81 0.75 -13.84
C VAL A 138 0.40 0.92 -15.29
N THR A 139 1.11 1.73 -16.06
CA THR A 139 0.86 1.85 -17.50
C THR A 139 1.26 0.55 -18.21
N SER A 140 0.35 0.06 -19.06
CA SER A 140 0.53 -1.15 -19.87
C SER A 140 0.90 -0.76 -21.29
N ALA A 141 2.19 -0.82 -21.65
CA ALA A 141 2.67 -0.43 -22.99
C ALA A 141 3.32 -1.60 -23.73
N GLY A 142 2.59 -2.20 -24.69
CA GLY A 142 3.11 -3.15 -25.68
C GLY A 142 3.61 -4.49 -25.14
N PHE A 143 4.28 -5.29 -26.00
CA PHE A 143 4.76 -6.65 -25.64
C PHE A 143 5.86 -6.61 -24.56
N GLY A 144 6.78 -5.66 -24.64
CA GLY A 144 7.80 -5.43 -23.59
C GLY A 144 7.21 -4.97 -22.27
N GLY A 145 6.07 -4.25 -22.31
CA GLY A 145 5.29 -3.87 -21.14
C GLY A 145 4.73 -5.07 -20.38
N ARG A 146 4.20 -6.08 -21.08
CA ARG A 146 3.61 -7.28 -20.44
C ARG A 146 4.63 -8.09 -19.64
N LEU A 147 5.87 -8.23 -20.13
CA LEU A 147 6.95 -8.88 -19.38
C LEU A 147 7.36 -8.05 -18.17
N LYS A 148 7.48 -6.73 -18.33
CA LYS A 148 7.75 -5.79 -17.23
C LYS A 148 6.64 -5.84 -16.17
N GLU A 149 5.38 -5.84 -16.59
CA GLU A 149 4.21 -6.00 -15.70
C GLU A 149 4.26 -7.31 -14.93
N PHE A 150 4.62 -8.41 -15.58
CA PHE A 150 4.74 -9.72 -14.94
C PHE A 150 5.85 -9.71 -13.87
N LEU A 151 7.02 -9.19 -14.19
CA LEU A 151 8.16 -9.11 -13.26
C LEU A 151 7.90 -8.14 -12.11
N LEU A 152 7.31 -6.97 -12.41
CA LEU A 152 6.91 -6.01 -11.39
C LEU A 152 5.80 -6.57 -10.51
N GLY A 153 4.80 -7.25 -11.10
CA GLY A 153 3.70 -7.86 -10.36
C GLY A 153 4.16 -8.93 -9.35
N TRP A 154 5.17 -9.74 -9.68
CA TRP A 154 5.73 -10.72 -8.75
C TRP A 154 6.63 -10.09 -7.70
N GLY A 155 7.51 -9.16 -8.07
CA GLY A 155 8.34 -8.41 -7.13
C GLY A 155 7.48 -7.59 -6.16
N ASP A 156 6.51 -6.86 -6.69
CA ASP A 156 5.53 -6.11 -5.92
C ASP A 156 4.69 -7.02 -5.00
N LEU A 157 4.22 -8.17 -5.50
CA LEU A 157 3.46 -9.12 -4.68
C LEU A 157 4.24 -9.53 -3.44
N VAL A 158 5.53 -9.84 -3.57
CA VAL A 158 6.35 -10.29 -2.44
C VAL A 158 6.59 -9.14 -1.46
N MET A 159 6.92 -7.95 -1.96
CA MET A 159 7.19 -6.76 -1.15
C MET A 159 5.94 -6.23 -0.47
N MET A 160 4.86 -6.03 -1.21
CA MET A 160 3.59 -5.52 -0.72
C MET A 160 2.91 -6.48 0.25
N ARG A 161 2.97 -7.79 -0.04
CA ARG A 161 2.48 -8.80 0.90
C ARG A 161 3.23 -8.71 2.24
N LYS A 162 4.55 -8.61 2.20
CA LYS A 162 5.37 -8.46 3.41
C LYS A 162 5.02 -7.18 4.15
N GLN A 163 4.89 -6.05 3.44
CA GLN A 163 4.51 -4.76 3.99
C GLN A 163 3.16 -4.84 4.72
N LEU A 164 2.09 -5.24 4.02
CA LEU A 164 0.76 -5.33 4.61
C LEU A 164 0.70 -6.29 5.80
N LEU A 165 1.40 -7.43 5.73
CA LEU A 165 1.48 -8.37 6.86
C LEU A 165 2.27 -7.81 8.04
N THR A 166 3.28 -6.99 7.79
CA THR A 166 4.05 -6.34 8.86
C THR A 166 3.20 -5.27 9.56
N LEU A 167 2.54 -4.42 8.79
CA LEU A 167 1.61 -3.40 9.33
C LEU A 167 0.47 -4.04 10.10
N LYS A 168 -0.16 -5.08 9.54
CA LYS A 168 -1.17 -5.89 10.24
C LYS A 168 -0.66 -6.40 11.58
N LYS A 169 0.53 -7.02 11.61
CA LYS A 169 1.13 -7.56 12.84
C LYS A 169 1.26 -6.47 13.92
N TYR A 170 1.71 -5.28 13.55
CA TYR A 170 1.90 -4.20 14.49
C TYR A 170 0.57 -3.59 14.95
N ALA A 171 -0.36 -3.34 14.05
CA ALA A 171 -1.70 -2.86 14.40
C ALA A 171 -2.42 -3.82 15.35
N GLU A 172 -2.40 -5.12 15.06
CA GLU A 172 -3.02 -6.15 15.92
C GLU A 172 -2.31 -6.31 17.28
N ARG A 173 -0.99 -6.11 17.33
CA ARG A 173 -0.25 -6.09 18.60
C ARG A 173 -0.70 -4.92 19.47
N ASP A 174 -0.74 -3.72 18.89
CA ASP A 174 -1.04 -2.50 19.64
C ASP A 174 -2.51 -2.46 20.09
N ALA A 175 -3.42 -2.98 19.27
CA ALA A 175 -4.82 -3.17 19.65
C ALA A 175 -4.97 -4.09 20.88
N ARG A 176 -4.19 -5.19 20.94
CA ARG A 176 -4.19 -6.09 22.11
C ARG A 176 -3.60 -5.47 23.37
N LEU A 177 -2.67 -4.53 23.22
CA LEU A 177 -2.03 -3.80 24.35
C LEU A 177 -2.85 -2.59 24.80
N GLY A 178 -3.98 -2.29 24.17
CA GLY A 178 -4.80 -1.13 24.48
C GLY A 178 -4.19 0.21 24.04
N HIS A 179 -3.16 0.20 23.18
CA HIS A 179 -2.54 1.41 22.64
C HIS A 179 -3.38 2.00 21.51
N VAL A 180 -4.63 2.36 21.79
CA VAL A 180 -5.58 2.92 20.80
C VAL A 180 -5.56 4.45 20.78
N SER A 181 -4.79 5.08 21.65
CA SER A 181 -4.70 6.55 21.76
C SER A 181 -3.70 7.16 20.79
#